data_af9a2528f056d7433a6215670844bcd0
#
_entry.id   af9a2528f056d7433a6215670844bcd0
#
_cell.length_a   1.000
_cell.length_b   1.000
_cell.length_c   1.000
_cell.angle_alpha   90.00
_cell.angle_beta   90.00
_cell.angle_gamma   90.00
#
_symmetry.space_group_name_H-M   'P 1'
#
loop_
_entity.id
_entity.type
_entity.pdbx_description
1 polymer ?
#
loop_
_entity_poly.entity_id
_entity_poly.type
_entity_poly.pdbx_seq_one_letter_code
_entity_poly.pdbx_strand_id
1 'polypeptide(L)'
;MENWLASYRKEWLQPDVIAGLTTAAVVIPKAMAYATIAGLPVQVGLYTAFLPMVIYAVIGTSRVLSVSTTTTIAILAAAQLGEVVPGGDPASLLTASAMLTLLVGLVLVVASLLRLGFVANFISEPVLIGFKAGIGVVIVLDQVPKILGVHFAKGSFVQNLLATMHGLPRTSLTTLAVGVSIIALLIAIERLMPHAPAPLLAVAAGITGAYLLNLHAHGVELVGHIPRGLPSFTAPTFSLAAQLWPGALGIALMSFTETIAAGRAFARSDEPSPQANRELLATGLANAGGAFLGAMPGGGGTTQTAVNRLAGARTQLAEIATAAVTLVTMILLAPLIALMPQATLAAVVIVYSVGLIRPAWSSVRFSVYVEPSSGGL
;
A
#
# COMPACT_ATOMS: atom_id res chain seq x y z
N MET A 1 11.86 -17.35 23.24
CA MET A 1 11.05 -16.49 22.36
C MET A 1 11.47 -15.06 22.67
N GLU A 2 12.42 -14.52 21.91
CA GLU A 2 12.82 -13.12 22.10
C GLU A 2 11.82 -12.23 21.36
N ASN A 3 10.81 -11.79 22.11
CA ASN A 3 9.98 -10.70 21.66
C ASN A 3 10.82 -9.43 21.78
N TRP A 4 10.83 -8.55 20.77
CA TRP A 4 11.57 -7.29 20.79
C TRP A 4 11.25 -6.47 22.05
N LEU A 5 10.04 -6.62 22.62
CA LEU A 5 9.63 -6.00 23.88
C LEU A 5 10.50 -6.42 25.08
N ALA A 6 10.90 -7.69 25.15
CA ALA A 6 11.72 -8.20 26.27
C ALA A 6 13.18 -7.75 26.18
N SER A 7 13.66 -7.46 24.96
CA SER A 7 15.04 -7.00 24.69
C SER A 7 15.13 -5.51 24.45
N TYR A 8 14.05 -4.73 24.71
CA TYR A 8 14.00 -3.30 24.40
C TYR A 8 15.00 -2.50 25.24
N ARG A 9 15.74 -1.60 24.56
CA ARG A 9 16.68 -0.68 25.19
C ARG A 9 16.16 0.76 25.06
N LYS A 10 16.24 1.53 26.16
CA LYS A 10 15.78 2.94 26.16
C LYS A 10 16.48 3.81 25.11
N GLU A 11 17.71 3.47 24.75
CA GLU A 11 18.49 4.13 23.69
C GLU A 11 17.84 4.01 22.30
N TRP A 12 16.95 3.03 22.08
CA TRP A 12 16.24 2.82 20.81
C TRP A 12 14.98 3.68 20.67
N LEU A 13 14.52 4.31 21.76
CA LEU A 13 13.27 5.10 21.75
C LEU A 13 13.33 6.25 20.74
N GLN A 14 14.40 7.07 20.80
CA GLN A 14 14.54 8.22 19.91
C GLN A 14 14.64 7.80 18.43
N PRO A 15 15.53 6.87 18.02
CA PRO A 15 15.58 6.41 16.63
C PRO A 15 14.27 5.76 16.18
N ASP A 16 13.59 4.96 17.01
CA ASP A 16 12.32 4.34 16.64
C ASP A 16 11.20 5.37 16.44
N VAL A 17 11.11 6.38 17.32
CA VAL A 17 10.12 7.46 17.15
C VAL A 17 10.39 8.27 15.88
N ILE A 18 11.64 8.65 15.61
CA ILE A 18 12.02 9.38 14.40
C ILE A 18 11.70 8.54 13.14
N ALA A 19 12.05 7.26 13.18
CA ALA A 19 11.76 6.35 12.08
C ALA A 19 10.25 6.20 11.85
N GLY A 20 9.46 6.08 12.92
CA GLY A 20 8.00 6.01 12.84
C GLY A 20 7.37 7.27 12.25
N LEU A 21 7.83 8.46 12.65
CA LEU A 21 7.37 9.73 12.06
C LEU A 21 7.71 9.81 10.56
N THR A 22 8.93 9.41 10.20
CA THR A 22 9.38 9.40 8.79
C THR A 22 8.58 8.38 7.97
N THR A 23 8.34 7.20 8.53
CA THR A 23 7.55 6.14 7.87
C THR A 23 6.09 6.57 7.71
N ALA A 24 5.48 7.21 8.71
CA ALA A 24 4.13 7.74 8.63
C ALA A 24 3.97 8.75 7.47
N ALA A 25 4.95 9.63 7.29
CA ALA A 25 4.96 10.61 6.20
C ALA A 25 4.91 9.98 4.79
N VAL A 26 5.33 8.72 4.67
CA VAL A 26 5.30 7.96 3.42
C VAL A 26 4.08 7.02 3.36
N VAL A 27 3.80 6.32 4.46
CA VAL A 27 2.73 5.31 4.53
C VAL A 27 1.35 5.94 4.38
N ILE A 28 1.08 7.06 5.07
CA ILE A 28 -0.24 7.68 5.08
C ILE A 28 -0.72 8.06 3.67
N PRO A 29 0.03 8.85 2.87
CA PRO A 29 -0.39 9.18 1.51
C PRO A 29 -0.51 7.95 0.61
N LYS A 30 0.42 6.99 0.74
CA LYS A 30 0.39 5.75 -0.06
C LYS A 30 -0.81 4.88 0.29
N ALA A 31 -1.11 4.69 1.57
CA ALA A 31 -2.24 3.88 2.00
C ALA A 31 -3.58 4.44 1.49
N MET A 32 -3.74 5.78 1.53
CA MET A 32 -4.90 6.46 0.93
C MET A 32 -4.97 6.22 -0.59
N ALA A 33 -3.84 6.37 -1.28
CA ALA A 33 -3.74 6.13 -2.71
C ALA A 33 -4.09 4.67 -3.07
N TYR A 34 -3.64 3.69 -2.28
CA TYR A 34 -3.94 2.28 -2.48
C TYR A 34 -5.41 1.94 -2.22
N ALA A 35 -6.05 2.58 -1.25
CA ALA A 35 -7.50 2.46 -1.07
C ALA A 35 -8.26 2.90 -2.33
N THR A 36 -7.85 4.00 -2.98
CA THR A 36 -8.48 4.45 -4.24
C THR A 36 -8.21 3.50 -5.41
N ILE A 37 -7.07 2.80 -5.44
CA ILE A 37 -6.82 1.73 -6.41
C ILE A 37 -7.83 0.59 -6.20
N ALA A 38 -8.04 0.19 -4.94
CA ALA A 38 -9.01 -0.85 -4.59
C ALA A 38 -10.47 -0.44 -4.83
N GLY A 39 -10.74 0.78 -5.27
CA GLY A 39 -12.10 1.31 -5.43
C GLY A 39 -12.79 1.66 -4.11
N LEU A 40 -12.02 1.74 -3.04
CA LEU A 40 -12.50 2.01 -1.68
C LEU A 40 -12.31 3.49 -1.31
N PRO A 41 -13.09 4.00 -0.35
CA PRO A 41 -12.88 5.32 0.21
C PRO A 41 -11.47 5.44 0.83
N VAL A 42 -10.85 6.62 0.71
CA VAL A 42 -9.44 6.85 1.12
C VAL A 42 -9.16 6.53 2.60
N GLN A 43 -10.16 6.72 3.48
CA GLN A 43 -10.03 6.41 4.91
C GLN A 43 -9.74 4.92 5.17
N VAL A 44 -10.17 4.01 4.30
CA VAL A 44 -9.88 2.57 4.42
C VAL A 44 -8.37 2.31 4.41
N GLY A 45 -7.62 3.08 3.63
CA GLY A 45 -6.15 3.04 3.65
C GLY A 45 -5.58 3.41 5.02
N LEU A 46 -6.14 4.46 5.65
CA LEU A 46 -5.72 4.86 7.01
C LEU A 46 -6.06 3.79 8.04
N TYR A 47 -7.24 3.15 7.94
CA TYR A 47 -7.62 2.05 8.84
C TYR A 47 -6.65 0.86 8.72
N THR A 48 -6.19 0.58 7.49
CA THR A 48 -5.21 -0.48 7.23
C THR A 48 -3.81 -0.13 7.73
N ALA A 49 -3.44 1.15 7.74
CA ALA A 49 -2.18 1.65 8.29
C ALA A 49 -2.25 1.90 9.81
N PHE A 50 -3.33 1.58 10.48
CA PHE A 50 -3.51 1.74 11.93
C PHE A 50 -3.54 0.40 12.66
N LEU A 51 -4.70 -0.27 12.74
CA LEU A 51 -4.85 -1.46 13.59
C LEU A 51 -4.02 -2.66 13.11
N PRO A 52 -4.00 -3.03 11.81
CA PRO A 52 -3.14 -4.11 11.32
C PRO A 52 -1.68 -3.92 11.69
N MET A 53 -1.17 -2.69 11.58
CA MET A 53 0.20 -2.33 11.93
C MET A 53 0.50 -2.54 13.43
N VAL A 54 -0.43 -2.13 14.31
CA VAL A 54 -0.29 -2.34 15.77
C VAL A 54 -0.31 -3.82 16.11
N ILE A 55 -1.25 -4.60 15.54
CA ILE A 55 -1.34 -6.05 15.79
C ILE A 55 -0.05 -6.74 15.34
N TYR A 56 0.42 -6.41 14.14
CA TYR A 56 1.67 -6.98 13.64
C TYR A 56 2.87 -6.59 14.51
N ALA A 57 2.97 -5.35 14.95
CA ALA A 57 4.07 -4.87 15.80
C ALA A 57 4.20 -5.67 17.10
N VAL A 58 3.10 -6.18 17.64
CA VAL A 58 3.09 -6.97 18.88
C VAL A 58 3.47 -8.44 18.63
N ILE A 59 3.03 -9.03 17.50
CA ILE A 59 3.09 -10.47 17.24
C ILE A 59 4.24 -10.84 16.28
N GLY A 60 4.56 -9.96 15.33
CA GLY A 60 5.57 -10.16 14.29
C GLY A 60 6.98 -10.43 14.83
N THR A 61 7.82 -11.02 13.99
CA THR A 61 9.20 -11.37 14.36
C THR A 61 10.24 -10.49 13.69
N SER A 62 9.90 -9.82 12.60
CA SER A 62 10.79 -8.82 11.99
C SER A 62 10.83 -7.56 12.85
N ARG A 63 12.04 -7.01 13.06
CA ARG A 63 12.22 -5.80 13.87
C ARG A 63 11.75 -4.52 13.20
N VAL A 64 11.69 -4.49 11.87
CA VAL A 64 11.49 -3.25 11.10
C VAL A 64 10.44 -3.36 10.00
N LEU A 65 9.83 -4.53 9.84
CA LEU A 65 8.82 -4.72 8.81
C LEU A 65 7.60 -3.84 9.07
N SER A 66 7.23 -3.07 8.07
CA SER A 66 6.03 -2.23 8.08
C SER A 66 4.90 -2.95 7.36
N VAL A 67 3.79 -3.20 8.07
CA VAL A 67 2.63 -3.94 7.56
C VAL A 67 1.44 -3.01 7.38
N SER A 68 1.09 -2.79 6.12
CA SER A 68 -0.14 -2.12 5.70
C SER A 68 -0.54 -2.64 4.33
N THR A 69 -1.45 -1.98 3.61
CA THR A 69 -1.71 -2.39 2.24
C THR A 69 -0.53 -2.07 1.31
N THR A 70 -0.43 -2.83 0.22
CA THR A 70 0.56 -2.61 -0.85
C THR A 70 -0.16 -2.41 -2.18
N THR A 71 0.56 -1.91 -3.18
CA THR A 71 0.02 -1.71 -4.53
C THR A 71 -0.55 -3.01 -5.11
N THR A 72 0.21 -4.10 -4.98
CA THR A 72 -0.16 -5.43 -5.50
C THR A 72 -1.44 -5.94 -4.84
N ILE A 73 -1.50 -5.87 -3.51
CA ILE A 73 -2.66 -6.32 -2.73
C ILE A 73 -3.89 -5.45 -3.06
N ALA A 74 -3.70 -4.13 -3.20
CA ALA A 74 -4.78 -3.21 -3.53
C ALA A 74 -5.45 -3.54 -4.88
N ILE A 75 -4.66 -3.96 -5.89
CA ILE A 75 -5.20 -4.32 -7.20
C ILE A 75 -5.92 -5.65 -7.16
N LEU A 76 -5.34 -6.64 -6.50
CA LEU A 76 -6.00 -7.92 -6.34
C LEU A 76 -7.33 -7.75 -5.58
N ALA A 77 -7.35 -6.88 -4.56
CA ALA A 77 -8.58 -6.52 -3.88
C ALA A 77 -9.58 -5.81 -4.81
N ALA A 78 -9.10 -4.85 -5.65
CA ALA A 78 -9.94 -4.17 -6.64
C ALA A 78 -10.61 -5.14 -7.60
N ALA A 79 -9.85 -6.11 -8.13
CA ALA A 79 -10.37 -7.13 -9.05
C ALA A 79 -11.47 -7.96 -8.39
N GLN A 80 -11.26 -8.43 -7.17
CA GLN A 80 -12.22 -9.25 -6.45
C GLN A 80 -13.48 -8.47 -6.03
N LEU A 81 -13.29 -7.24 -5.54
CA LEU A 81 -14.42 -6.40 -5.13
C LEU A 81 -15.26 -5.95 -6.34
N GLY A 82 -14.62 -5.63 -7.46
CA GLY A 82 -15.32 -5.26 -8.70
C GLY A 82 -16.14 -6.38 -9.29
N GLU A 83 -15.74 -7.64 -9.12
CA GLU A 83 -16.47 -8.82 -9.55
C GLU A 83 -17.72 -9.08 -8.68
N VAL A 84 -17.58 -8.89 -7.36
CA VAL A 84 -18.62 -9.24 -6.38
C VAL A 84 -19.59 -8.08 -6.12
N VAL A 85 -19.15 -6.83 -6.29
CA VAL A 85 -19.95 -5.61 -6.14
C VAL A 85 -19.87 -4.76 -7.41
N PRO A 86 -20.45 -5.23 -8.54
CA PRO A 86 -20.28 -4.55 -9.82
C PRO A 86 -20.93 -3.16 -9.88
N GLY A 87 -21.87 -2.85 -8.99
CA GLY A 87 -22.50 -1.53 -8.89
C GLY A 87 -21.66 -0.47 -8.19
N GLY A 88 -20.57 -0.86 -7.53
CA GLY A 88 -19.64 0.08 -6.87
C GLY A 88 -20.25 0.85 -5.70
N ASP A 89 -21.35 0.40 -5.10
CA ASP A 89 -21.95 1.03 -3.93
C ASP A 89 -20.94 1.07 -2.76
N PRO A 90 -20.59 2.27 -2.23
CA PRO A 90 -19.54 2.42 -1.23
C PRO A 90 -19.77 1.62 0.05
N ALA A 91 -21.01 1.50 0.53
CA ALA A 91 -21.32 0.76 1.74
C ALA A 91 -21.14 -0.76 1.53
N SER A 92 -21.62 -1.28 0.40
CA SER A 92 -21.45 -2.68 0.01
C SER A 92 -19.98 -3.01 -0.24
N LEU A 93 -19.21 -2.11 -0.86
CA LEU A 93 -17.77 -2.29 -1.06
C LEU A 93 -17.00 -2.35 0.28
N LEU A 94 -17.37 -1.53 1.26
CA LEU A 94 -16.72 -1.56 2.58
C LEU A 94 -16.94 -2.90 3.29
N THR A 95 -18.17 -3.40 3.34
CA THR A 95 -18.50 -4.68 4.01
C THR A 95 -17.95 -5.88 3.24
N ALA A 96 -17.91 -5.84 1.91
CA ALA A 96 -17.27 -6.84 1.07
C ALA A 96 -15.75 -6.84 1.27
N SER A 97 -15.11 -5.65 1.35
CA SER A 97 -13.69 -5.51 1.66
C SER A 97 -13.36 -6.07 3.05
N ALA A 98 -14.20 -5.79 4.06
CA ALA A 98 -14.05 -6.36 5.39
C ALA A 98 -14.11 -7.90 5.35
N MET A 99 -15.03 -8.48 4.56
CA MET A 99 -15.12 -9.94 4.39
C MET A 99 -13.88 -10.50 3.68
N LEU A 100 -13.43 -9.87 2.61
CA LEU A 100 -12.21 -10.26 1.89
C LEU A 100 -10.99 -10.22 2.83
N THR A 101 -10.86 -9.15 3.62
CA THR A 101 -9.75 -8.97 4.56
C THR A 101 -9.79 -10.04 5.66
N LEU A 102 -10.98 -10.36 6.18
CA LEU A 102 -11.17 -11.42 7.15
C LEU A 102 -10.76 -12.79 6.59
N LEU A 103 -11.20 -13.11 5.37
CA LEU A 103 -10.83 -14.36 4.70
C LEU A 103 -9.32 -14.45 4.47
N VAL A 104 -8.67 -13.39 3.99
CA VAL A 104 -7.20 -13.33 3.86
C VAL A 104 -6.55 -13.62 5.22
N GLY A 105 -7.02 -12.96 6.28
CA GLY A 105 -6.52 -13.18 7.63
C GLY A 105 -6.68 -14.63 8.08
N LEU A 106 -7.86 -15.22 7.90
CA LEU A 106 -8.13 -16.61 8.27
C LEU A 106 -7.26 -17.60 7.48
N VAL A 107 -7.11 -17.41 6.18
CA VAL A 107 -6.23 -18.24 5.35
C VAL A 107 -4.79 -18.22 5.86
N LEU A 108 -4.25 -17.04 6.19
CA LEU A 108 -2.90 -16.89 6.73
C LEU A 108 -2.76 -17.56 8.11
N VAL A 109 -3.75 -17.41 8.99
CA VAL A 109 -3.75 -18.07 10.31
C VAL A 109 -3.78 -19.60 10.14
N VAL A 110 -4.67 -20.12 9.30
CA VAL A 110 -4.73 -21.57 9.02
C VAL A 110 -3.42 -22.07 8.43
N ALA A 111 -2.85 -21.33 7.47
CA ALA A 111 -1.54 -21.66 6.89
C ALA A 111 -0.43 -21.70 7.95
N SER A 112 -0.45 -20.79 8.93
CA SER A 112 0.47 -20.81 10.06
C SER A 112 0.29 -22.04 10.94
N LEU A 113 -0.95 -22.39 11.28
CA LEU A 113 -1.26 -23.58 12.09
C LEU A 113 -0.81 -24.88 11.40
N LEU A 114 -0.98 -24.95 10.09
CA LEU A 114 -0.50 -26.05 9.24
C LEU A 114 1.01 -25.99 8.96
N ARG A 115 1.72 -24.98 9.50
CA ARG A 115 3.16 -24.76 9.33
C ARG A 115 3.60 -24.61 7.86
N LEU A 116 2.77 -23.98 7.04
CA LEU A 116 3.03 -23.77 5.61
C LEU A 116 4.02 -22.63 5.31
N GLY A 117 4.71 -22.09 6.30
CA GLY A 117 5.72 -21.04 6.11
C GLY A 117 6.84 -21.38 5.14
N PHE A 118 7.10 -22.68 4.91
CA PHE A 118 8.07 -23.17 3.93
C PHE A 118 7.69 -22.80 2.48
N VAL A 119 6.41 -22.55 2.19
CA VAL A 119 5.92 -22.16 0.86
C VAL A 119 6.61 -20.89 0.35
N ALA A 120 7.02 -19.99 1.24
CA ALA A 120 7.80 -18.81 0.88
C ALA A 120 9.11 -19.11 0.14
N ASN A 121 9.67 -20.31 0.30
CA ASN A 121 10.92 -20.70 -0.35
C ASN A 121 10.73 -21.18 -1.80
N PHE A 122 9.48 -21.44 -2.22
CA PHE A 122 9.15 -21.89 -3.59
C PHE A 122 8.78 -20.74 -4.53
N ILE A 123 8.65 -19.51 -3.99
CA ILE A 123 8.24 -18.38 -4.80
C ILE A 123 9.47 -17.86 -5.56
N SER A 124 9.42 -17.98 -6.87
CA SER A 124 10.48 -17.53 -7.76
C SER A 124 10.52 -16.00 -7.86
N GLU A 125 11.67 -15.42 -7.58
CA GLU A 125 11.88 -13.96 -7.68
C GLU A 125 11.60 -13.40 -9.08
N PRO A 126 12.03 -14.05 -10.20
CA PRO A 126 11.69 -13.58 -11.54
C PRO A 126 10.18 -13.53 -11.83
N VAL A 127 9.42 -14.51 -11.32
CA VAL A 127 7.96 -14.51 -11.46
C VAL A 127 7.33 -13.33 -10.72
N LEU A 128 7.82 -13.01 -9.51
CA LEU A 128 7.36 -11.84 -8.76
C LEU A 128 7.70 -10.52 -9.47
N ILE A 129 8.89 -10.41 -10.05
CA ILE A 129 9.31 -9.22 -10.81
C ILE A 129 8.40 -9.02 -12.01
N GLY A 130 8.16 -10.07 -12.80
CA GLY A 130 7.27 -10.02 -13.97
C GLY A 130 5.83 -9.67 -13.61
N PHE A 131 5.31 -10.27 -12.55
CA PHE A 131 3.97 -9.98 -12.03
C PHE A 131 3.84 -8.52 -11.57
N LYS A 132 4.80 -8.02 -10.78
CA LYS A 132 4.82 -6.62 -10.32
C LYS A 132 4.90 -5.64 -11.49
N ALA A 133 5.69 -5.94 -12.52
CA ALA A 133 5.81 -5.09 -13.70
C ALA A 133 4.50 -5.03 -14.48
N GLY A 134 3.85 -6.17 -14.73
CA GLY A 134 2.53 -6.23 -15.41
C GLY A 134 1.47 -5.45 -14.64
N ILE A 135 1.42 -5.65 -13.34
CA ILE A 135 0.53 -4.89 -12.45
C ILE A 135 0.83 -3.39 -12.50
N GLY A 136 2.10 -2.98 -12.48
CA GLY A 136 2.50 -1.58 -12.58
C GLY A 136 1.91 -0.89 -13.81
N VAL A 137 1.90 -1.55 -14.97
CA VAL A 137 1.29 -1.04 -16.20
C VAL A 137 -0.23 -0.86 -16.03
N VAL A 138 -0.91 -1.87 -15.50
CA VAL A 138 -2.37 -1.81 -15.27
C VAL A 138 -2.74 -0.62 -14.38
N ILE A 139 -1.98 -0.41 -13.29
CA ILE A 139 -2.23 0.71 -12.36
C ILE A 139 -2.05 2.05 -13.05
N VAL A 140 -0.94 2.24 -13.75
CA VAL A 140 -0.68 3.51 -14.44
C VAL A 140 -1.86 3.83 -15.36
N LEU A 141 -2.32 2.85 -16.15
CA LEU A 141 -3.45 3.02 -17.05
C LEU A 141 -4.77 3.32 -16.30
N ASP A 142 -5.01 2.72 -15.13
CA ASP A 142 -6.21 2.99 -14.31
C ASP A 142 -6.20 4.39 -13.65
N GLN A 143 -5.02 4.99 -13.45
CA GLN A 143 -4.90 6.33 -12.88
C GLN A 143 -4.92 7.46 -13.93
N VAL A 144 -4.66 7.16 -15.20
CA VAL A 144 -4.66 8.15 -16.28
C VAL A 144 -5.98 8.93 -16.37
N PRO A 145 -7.19 8.32 -16.30
CA PRO A 145 -8.46 9.07 -16.31
C PRO A 145 -8.54 10.13 -15.21
N LYS A 146 -8.06 9.83 -13.99
CA LYS A 146 -8.09 10.76 -12.86
C LYS A 146 -7.15 11.95 -13.07
N ILE A 147 -6.01 11.75 -13.75
CA ILE A 147 -5.10 12.83 -14.16
C ILE A 147 -5.75 13.68 -15.26
N LEU A 148 -6.47 13.05 -16.18
CA LEU A 148 -7.18 13.76 -17.25
C LEU A 148 -8.47 14.42 -16.77
N GLY A 149 -8.98 14.09 -15.57
CA GLY A 149 -10.28 14.56 -15.08
C GLY A 149 -11.46 13.95 -15.85
N VAL A 150 -11.28 12.74 -16.38
CA VAL A 150 -12.30 12.01 -17.14
C VAL A 150 -12.96 10.96 -16.27
N HIS A 151 -14.30 10.93 -16.27
CA HIS A 151 -15.10 10.02 -15.46
C HIS A 151 -15.91 9.07 -16.34
N PHE A 152 -15.90 7.79 -16.02
CA PHE A 152 -16.72 6.75 -16.62
C PHE A 152 -16.97 5.59 -15.63
N ALA A 153 -17.99 4.80 -15.88
CA ALA A 153 -18.25 3.60 -15.10
C ALA A 153 -17.13 2.58 -15.32
N LYS A 154 -16.52 2.10 -14.21
CA LYS A 154 -15.45 1.11 -14.29
C LYS A 154 -15.95 -0.21 -14.86
N GLY A 155 -15.17 -0.78 -15.77
CA GLY A 155 -15.41 -2.07 -16.41
C GLY A 155 -14.14 -2.92 -16.43
N SER A 156 -14.06 -3.84 -17.39
CA SER A 156 -12.83 -4.62 -17.62
C SER A 156 -11.68 -3.71 -18.07
N PHE A 157 -10.44 -4.21 -17.98
CA PHE A 157 -9.24 -3.46 -18.39
C PHE A 157 -9.35 -2.85 -19.80
N VAL A 158 -9.83 -3.65 -20.76
CA VAL A 158 -10.01 -3.19 -22.16
C VAL A 158 -11.10 -2.11 -22.25
N GLN A 159 -12.22 -2.29 -21.53
CA GLN A 159 -13.29 -1.30 -21.48
C GLN A 159 -12.81 0.03 -20.88
N ASN A 160 -12.04 -0.02 -19.78
CA ASN A 160 -11.48 1.17 -19.16
C ASN A 160 -10.49 1.88 -20.08
N LEU A 161 -9.64 1.13 -20.79
CA LEU A 161 -8.71 1.69 -21.77
C LEU A 161 -9.44 2.41 -22.91
N LEU A 162 -10.46 1.75 -23.50
CA LEU A 162 -11.27 2.34 -24.55
C LEU A 162 -12.06 3.56 -24.06
N ALA A 163 -12.65 3.48 -22.86
CA ALA A 163 -13.38 4.61 -22.26
C ALA A 163 -12.45 5.80 -22.02
N THR A 164 -11.21 5.54 -21.60
CA THR A 164 -10.18 6.59 -21.44
C THR A 164 -9.86 7.26 -22.78
N MET A 165 -9.65 6.47 -23.84
CA MET A 165 -9.38 7.00 -25.18
C MET A 165 -10.55 7.82 -25.72
N HIS A 166 -11.79 7.34 -25.56
CA HIS A 166 -12.99 8.11 -25.93
C HIS A 166 -13.20 9.38 -25.09
N GLY A 167 -12.66 9.38 -23.85
CA GLY A 167 -12.73 10.52 -22.93
C GLY A 167 -11.69 11.62 -23.21
N LEU A 168 -10.62 11.36 -24.00
CA LEU A 168 -9.55 12.31 -24.27
C LEU A 168 -10.03 13.70 -24.72
N PRO A 169 -11.05 13.84 -25.62
CA PRO A 169 -11.55 15.15 -26.00
C PRO A 169 -12.21 15.94 -24.86
N ARG A 170 -12.56 15.29 -23.76
CA ARG A 170 -13.18 15.89 -22.57
C ARG A 170 -12.19 16.14 -21.44
N THR A 171 -10.88 16.10 -21.72
CA THR A 171 -9.83 16.31 -20.72
C THR A 171 -9.97 17.69 -20.08
N SER A 172 -9.99 17.73 -18.75
CA SER A 172 -9.87 18.94 -17.96
C SER A 172 -8.42 19.41 -17.94
N LEU A 173 -8.10 20.50 -18.62
CA LEU A 173 -6.75 21.06 -18.65
C LEU A 173 -6.27 21.46 -17.25
N THR A 174 -7.15 21.94 -16.39
CA THR A 174 -6.83 22.30 -15.01
C THR A 174 -6.43 21.07 -14.21
N THR A 175 -7.22 19.98 -14.29
CA THR A 175 -6.91 18.71 -13.60
C THR A 175 -5.62 18.09 -14.10
N LEU A 176 -5.41 18.12 -15.43
CA LEU A 176 -4.16 17.66 -16.06
C LEU A 176 -2.95 18.46 -15.57
N ALA A 177 -3.06 19.79 -15.54
CA ALA A 177 -2.00 20.66 -15.05
C ALA A 177 -1.63 20.35 -13.58
N VAL A 178 -2.64 20.16 -12.73
CA VAL A 178 -2.42 19.73 -11.32
C VAL A 178 -1.70 18.38 -11.27
N GLY A 179 -2.19 17.37 -11.99
CA GLY A 179 -1.58 16.03 -11.99
C GLY A 179 -0.13 16.04 -12.48
N VAL A 180 0.13 16.70 -13.60
CA VAL A 180 1.49 16.82 -14.18
C VAL A 180 2.42 17.59 -13.25
N SER A 181 1.95 18.70 -12.64
CA SER A 181 2.74 19.48 -11.68
C SER A 181 3.13 18.66 -10.45
N ILE A 182 2.22 17.86 -9.93
CA ILE A 182 2.50 16.97 -8.78
C ILE A 182 3.46 15.83 -9.17
N ILE A 183 3.33 15.24 -10.37
CA ILE A 183 4.31 14.25 -10.87
C ILE A 183 5.69 14.88 -10.98
N ALA A 184 5.80 16.05 -11.58
CA ALA A 184 7.06 16.78 -11.73
C ALA A 184 7.67 17.12 -10.36
N LEU A 185 6.85 17.57 -9.42
CA LEU A 185 7.26 17.88 -8.04
C LEU A 185 7.80 16.63 -7.33
N LEU A 186 7.09 15.48 -7.42
CA LEU A 186 7.54 14.21 -6.83
C LEU A 186 8.90 13.80 -7.38
N ILE A 187 9.06 13.81 -8.70
CA ILE A 187 10.33 13.44 -9.36
C ILE A 187 11.44 14.42 -8.97
N ALA A 188 11.15 15.71 -8.89
CA ALA A 188 12.11 16.72 -8.47
C ALA A 188 12.56 16.50 -7.02
N ILE A 189 11.62 16.28 -6.09
CA ILE A 189 11.95 16.03 -4.68
C ILE A 189 12.79 14.75 -4.55
N GLU A 190 12.40 13.63 -5.21
CA GLU A 190 13.14 12.38 -5.14
C GLU A 190 14.58 12.50 -5.69
N ARG A 191 14.81 13.35 -6.71
CA ARG A 191 16.14 13.58 -7.29
C ARG A 191 16.98 14.56 -6.51
N LEU A 192 16.40 15.65 -6.05
CA LEU A 192 17.13 16.76 -5.42
C LEU A 192 17.26 16.58 -3.91
N MET A 193 16.30 15.90 -3.27
CA MET A 193 16.21 15.69 -1.84
C MET A 193 15.88 14.23 -1.50
N PRO A 194 16.80 13.26 -1.72
CA PRO A 194 16.50 11.83 -1.60
C PRO A 194 16.02 11.38 -0.21
N HIS A 195 16.29 12.18 0.84
CA HIS A 195 15.87 11.90 2.21
C HIS A 195 14.55 12.56 2.61
N ALA A 196 13.98 13.39 1.73
CA ALA A 196 12.72 14.06 2.01
C ALA A 196 11.52 13.10 1.78
N PRO A 197 10.45 13.19 2.60
CA PRO A 197 9.24 12.40 2.41
C PRO A 197 8.42 12.93 1.21
N ALA A 198 8.87 12.63 -0.02
CA ALA A 198 8.30 13.16 -1.25
C ALA A 198 6.77 13.01 -1.34
N PRO A 199 6.14 11.86 -0.97
CA PRO A 199 4.69 11.73 -1.00
C PRO A 199 3.97 12.73 -0.08
N LEU A 200 4.50 12.97 1.11
CA LEU A 200 3.91 13.92 2.05
C LEU A 200 3.97 15.34 1.51
N LEU A 201 5.12 15.75 0.97
CA LEU A 201 5.32 17.08 0.39
C LEU A 201 4.43 17.28 -0.83
N ALA A 202 4.26 16.26 -1.68
CA ALA A 202 3.36 16.32 -2.83
C ALA A 202 1.89 16.46 -2.40
N VAL A 203 1.46 15.72 -1.38
CA VAL A 203 0.11 15.84 -0.82
C VAL A 203 -0.11 17.21 -0.20
N ALA A 204 0.84 17.71 0.59
CA ALA A 204 0.78 19.03 1.19
C ALA A 204 0.70 20.13 0.11
N ALA A 205 1.51 20.03 -0.94
CA ALA A 205 1.48 20.94 -2.09
C ALA A 205 0.13 20.87 -2.83
N GLY A 206 -0.41 19.67 -3.05
CA GLY A 206 -1.72 19.46 -3.66
C GLY A 206 -2.86 20.09 -2.87
N ILE A 207 -2.89 19.91 -1.54
CA ILE A 207 -3.88 20.52 -0.64
C ILE A 207 -3.74 22.04 -0.64
N THR A 208 -2.51 22.53 -0.48
CA THR A 208 -2.24 23.97 -0.46
C THR A 208 -2.62 24.63 -1.78
N GLY A 209 -2.25 24.01 -2.91
CA GLY A 209 -2.63 24.48 -4.24
C GLY A 209 -4.14 24.49 -4.45
N ALA A 210 -4.85 23.43 -3.99
CA ALA A 210 -6.30 23.35 -4.08
C ALA A 210 -6.98 24.49 -3.31
N TYR A 211 -6.48 24.79 -2.12
CA TYR A 211 -7.01 25.85 -1.28
C TYR A 211 -6.72 27.25 -1.85
N LEU A 212 -5.45 27.54 -2.17
CA LEU A 212 -5.01 28.88 -2.62
C LEU A 212 -5.55 29.26 -4.00
N LEU A 213 -5.63 28.29 -4.92
CA LEU A 213 -6.08 28.50 -6.29
C LEU A 213 -7.56 28.20 -6.48
N ASN A 214 -8.28 27.85 -5.41
CA ASN A 214 -9.69 27.44 -5.43
C ASN A 214 -10.00 26.44 -6.57
N LEU A 215 -9.18 25.39 -6.65
CA LEU A 215 -9.21 24.43 -7.78
C LEU A 215 -10.56 23.73 -7.94
N HIS A 216 -11.33 23.60 -6.86
CA HIS A 216 -12.69 23.04 -6.92
C HIS A 216 -13.62 23.89 -7.80
N ALA A 217 -13.53 25.21 -7.72
CA ALA A 217 -14.30 26.10 -8.58
C ALA A 217 -13.88 26.00 -10.07
N HIS A 218 -12.69 25.50 -10.34
CA HIS A 218 -12.17 25.25 -11.70
C HIS A 218 -12.40 23.79 -12.17
N GLY A 219 -13.31 23.05 -11.52
CA GLY A 219 -13.69 21.70 -11.92
C GLY A 219 -12.71 20.58 -11.53
N VAL A 220 -11.75 20.87 -10.65
CA VAL A 220 -10.87 19.81 -10.10
C VAL A 220 -11.61 19.06 -8.99
N GLU A 221 -11.73 17.76 -9.15
CA GLU A 221 -12.37 16.90 -8.16
C GLU A 221 -11.47 16.70 -6.93
N LEU A 222 -12.05 16.93 -5.75
CA LEU A 222 -11.39 16.70 -4.46
C LEU A 222 -11.75 15.33 -3.92
N VAL A 223 -10.95 14.83 -2.95
CA VAL A 223 -11.23 13.59 -2.23
C VAL A 223 -12.60 13.63 -1.55
N GLY A 224 -13.00 14.82 -1.05
CA GLY A 224 -14.29 15.02 -0.43
C GLY A 224 -14.36 14.59 1.02
N HIS A 225 -15.56 14.38 1.54
CA HIS A 225 -15.77 14.14 2.98
C HIS A 225 -15.06 12.87 3.47
N ILE A 226 -14.20 13.01 4.48
CA ILE A 226 -13.58 11.92 5.21
C ILE A 226 -14.14 11.93 6.64
N PRO A 227 -14.72 10.83 7.12
CA PRO A 227 -15.18 10.72 8.49
C PRO A 227 -14.05 10.98 9.48
N ARG A 228 -14.31 11.83 10.48
CA ARG A 228 -13.35 12.10 11.55
C ARG A 228 -13.49 11.06 12.66
N GLY A 229 -12.38 10.65 13.24
CA GLY A 229 -12.36 9.81 14.43
C GLY A 229 -11.88 8.40 14.17
N LEU A 230 -12.13 7.55 15.14
CA LEU A 230 -11.77 6.13 15.06
C LEU A 230 -12.62 5.42 13.99
N PRO A 231 -12.05 4.38 13.35
CA PRO A 231 -12.84 3.54 12.46
C PRO A 231 -14.02 2.93 13.24
N SER A 232 -15.20 2.98 12.64
CA SER A 232 -16.39 2.30 13.18
C SER A 232 -16.29 0.80 12.96
N PHE A 233 -16.94 0.04 13.82
CA PHE A 233 -17.06 -1.40 13.62
C PHE A 233 -17.75 -1.68 12.27
N THR A 234 -17.09 -2.47 11.43
CA THR A 234 -17.58 -2.88 10.12
C THR A 234 -17.84 -4.38 10.15
N ALA A 235 -19.12 -4.76 10.03
CA ALA A 235 -19.48 -6.18 9.99
C ALA A 235 -19.16 -6.76 8.61
N PRO A 236 -18.34 -7.83 8.50
CA PRO A 236 -18.09 -8.52 7.24
C PRO A 236 -19.37 -9.14 6.67
N THR A 237 -19.57 -9.06 5.36
CA THR A 237 -20.75 -9.65 4.69
C THR A 237 -20.52 -11.13 4.41
N PHE A 238 -20.91 -11.98 5.36
CA PHE A 238 -20.68 -13.43 5.31
C PHE A 238 -21.27 -14.13 4.10
N SER A 239 -22.37 -13.63 3.52
CA SER A 239 -22.98 -14.17 2.32
C SER A 239 -22.04 -14.14 1.09
N LEU A 240 -21.04 -13.25 1.09
CA LEU A 240 -20.06 -13.14 0.02
C LEU A 240 -18.84 -14.05 0.21
N ALA A 241 -18.75 -14.78 1.32
CA ALA A 241 -17.60 -15.62 1.63
C ALA A 241 -17.27 -16.64 0.55
N ALA A 242 -18.32 -17.31 0.03
CA ALA A 242 -18.17 -18.33 -1.03
C ALA A 242 -17.66 -17.75 -2.37
N GLN A 243 -17.95 -16.49 -2.65
CA GLN A 243 -17.49 -15.82 -3.87
C GLN A 243 -16.09 -15.23 -3.71
N LEU A 244 -15.76 -14.73 -2.52
CA LEU A 244 -14.49 -14.04 -2.24
C LEU A 244 -13.34 -14.98 -1.86
N TRP A 245 -13.62 -16.21 -1.38
CA TRP A 245 -12.57 -17.08 -0.84
C TRP A 245 -11.48 -17.47 -1.85
N PRO A 246 -11.76 -17.70 -3.18
CA PRO A 246 -10.69 -18.04 -4.12
C PRO A 246 -9.72 -16.87 -4.31
N GLY A 247 -10.25 -15.63 -4.41
CA GLY A 247 -9.43 -14.43 -4.47
C GLY A 247 -8.67 -14.18 -3.17
N ALA A 248 -9.28 -14.48 -2.02
CA ALA A 248 -8.63 -14.36 -0.73
C ALA A 248 -7.40 -15.28 -0.60
N LEU A 249 -7.41 -16.49 -1.19
CA LEU A 249 -6.23 -17.37 -1.26
C LEU A 249 -5.08 -16.72 -2.04
N GLY A 250 -5.37 -16.14 -3.21
CA GLY A 250 -4.36 -15.45 -4.02
C GLY A 250 -3.78 -14.24 -3.30
N ILE A 251 -4.64 -13.44 -2.66
CA ILE A 251 -4.22 -12.28 -1.88
C ILE A 251 -3.41 -12.69 -0.65
N ALA A 252 -3.81 -13.75 0.05
CA ALA A 252 -3.08 -14.28 1.20
C ALA A 252 -1.67 -14.76 0.82
N LEU A 253 -1.56 -15.49 -0.30
CA LEU A 253 -0.26 -15.92 -0.82
C LEU A 253 0.64 -14.74 -1.16
N MET A 254 0.08 -13.70 -1.80
CA MET A 254 0.82 -12.49 -2.16
C MET A 254 1.23 -11.69 -0.93
N SER A 255 0.30 -11.50 0.02
CA SER A 255 0.55 -10.85 1.30
C SER A 255 1.70 -11.52 2.06
N PHE A 256 1.68 -12.86 2.15
CA PHE A 256 2.73 -13.62 2.79
C PHE A 256 4.08 -13.49 2.07
N THR A 257 4.07 -13.58 0.75
CA THR A 257 5.27 -13.46 -0.08
C THR A 257 5.94 -12.11 0.12
N GLU A 258 5.17 -11.02 0.02
CA GLU A 258 5.69 -9.66 0.20
C GLU A 258 6.19 -9.45 1.64
N THR A 259 5.48 -10.00 2.64
CA THR A 259 5.86 -9.94 4.06
C THR A 259 7.22 -10.60 4.29
N ILE A 260 7.42 -11.82 3.80
CA ILE A 260 8.68 -12.54 3.98
C ILE A 260 9.81 -11.89 3.17
N ALA A 261 9.53 -11.49 1.92
CA ALA A 261 10.53 -10.83 1.07
C ALA A 261 11.02 -9.52 1.69
N ALA A 262 10.10 -8.66 2.14
CA ALA A 262 10.47 -7.41 2.81
C ALA A 262 11.15 -7.65 4.16
N GLY A 263 10.64 -8.58 4.97
CA GLY A 263 11.23 -8.90 6.27
C GLY A 263 12.67 -9.39 6.16
N ARG A 264 12.97 -10.25 5.18
CA ARG A 264 14.32 -10.78 4.92
C ARG A 264 15.25 -9.73 4.30
N ALA A 265 14.76 -8.94 3.33
CA ALA A 265 15.56 -7.96 2.61
C ALA A 265 16.13 -6.85 3.51
N PHE A 266 15.41 -6.50 4.58
CA PHE A 266 15.79 -5.41 5.49
C PHE A 266 16.23 -5.88 6.89
N ALA A 267 16.31 -7.19 7.12
CA ALA A 267 16.92 -7.74 8.32
C ALA A 267 18.46 -7.50 8.29
N ARG A 268 19.05 -7.17 9.43
CA ARG A 268 20.50 -7.10 9.58
C ARG A 268 21.06 -8.46 9.96
N SER A 269 22.35 -8.68 9.72
CA SER A 269 23.04 -9.91 10.07
C SER A 269 23.09 -10.17 11.57
N ASP A 270 23.02 -9.12 12.39
CA ASP A 270 23.01 -9.16 13.87
C ASP A 270 21.58 -9.28 14.44
N GLU A 271 20.55 -9.31 13.60
CA GLU A 271 19.14 -9.47 13.99
C GLU A 271 18.64 -10.89 13.73
N PRO A 272 17.69 -11.40 14.55
CA PRO A 272 17.05 -12.68 14.28
C PRO A 272 16.31 -12.64 12.94
N SER A 273 16.47 -13.68 12.11
CA SER A 273 15.74 -13.80 10.86
C SER A 273 14.24 -13.95 11.10
N PRO A 274 13.37 -13.32 10.27
CA PRO A 274 11.93 -13.47 10.37
C PRO A 274 11.49 -14.95 10.29
N GLN A 275 10.65 -15.36 11.24
CA GLN A 275 10.16 -16.73 11.34
C GLN A 275 8.90 -16.90 10.49
N ALA A 276 9.00 -17.57 9.34
CA ALA A 276 7.94 -17.62 8.33
C ALA A 276 6.55 -18.01 8.89
N ASN A 277 6.46 -19.01 9.76
CA ASN A 277 5.17 -19.39 10.35
C ASN A 277 4.61 -18.35 11.31
N ARG A 278 5.46 -17.64 12.04
CA ARG A 278 5.02 -16.53 12.90
C ARG A 278 4.63 -15.30 12.08
N GLU A 279 5.32 -15.06 10.98
CA GLU A 279 4.94 -13.99 10.04
C GLU A 279 3.54 -14.25 9.43
N LEU A 280 3.23 -15.52 9.06
CA LEU A 280 1.89 -15.93 8.66
C LEU A 280 0.85 -15.61 9.73
N LEU A 281 1.13 -15.98 10.99
CA LEU A 281 0.23 -15.73 12.11
C LEU A 281 0.03 -14.24 12.36
N ALA A 282 1.12 -13.49 12.43
CA ALA A 282 1.09 -12.07 12.72
C ALA A 282 0.34 -11.28 11.65
N THR A 283 0.65 -11.55 10.36
CA THR A 283 -0.04 -10.91 9.23
C THR A 283 -1.49 -11.38 9.14
N GLY A 284 -1.76 -12.66 9.44
CA GLY A 284 -3.11 -13.20 9.48
C GLY A 284 -3.98 -12.53 10.54
N LEU A 285 -3.49 -12.42 11.77
CA LEU A 285 -4.20 -11.74 12.86
C LEU A 285 -4.33 -10.23 12.61
N ALA A 286 -3.33 -9.60 11.99
CA ALA A 286 -3.40 -8.20 11.60
C ALA A 286 -4.53 -7.95 10.59
N ASN A 287 -4.67 -8.81 9.57
CA ASN A 287 -5.78 -8.74 8.62
C ASN A 287 -7.12 -9.06 9.29
N ALA A 288 -7.21 -10.15 10.04
CA ALA A 288 -8.46 -10.54 10.71
C ALA A 288 -8.97 -9.46 11.68
N GLY A 289 -8.08 -8.88 12.49
CA GLY A 289 -8.42 -7.79 13.40
C GLY A 289 -8.78 -6.49 12.66
N GLY A 290 -8.01 -6.15 11.63
CA GLY A 290 -8.26 -4.97 10.78
C GLY A 290 -9.60 -5.02 10.05
N ALA A 291 -10.04 -6.20 9.64
CA ALA A 291 -11.31 -6.41 8.94
C ALA A 291 -12.50 -5.82 9.71
N PHE A 292 -12.55 -5.98 11.03
CA PHE A 292 -13.64 -5.47 11.86
C PHE A 292 -13.61 -3.95 12.05
N LEU A 293 -12.53 -3.29 11.69
CA LEU A 293 -12.43 -1.83 11.63
C LEU A 293 -12.43 -1.29 10.18
N GLY A 294 -12.91 -2.08 9.23
CA GLY A 294 -13.04 -1.67 7.84
C GLY A 294 -11.70 -1.50 7.11
N ALA A 295 -10.62 -2.13 7.59
CA ALA A 295 -9.36 -2.19 6.85
C ALA A 295 -9.50 -3.08 5.60
N MET A 296 -8.72 -2.77 4.58
CA MET A 296 -8.56 -3.63 3.41
C MET A 296 -7.41 -4.62 3.62
N PRO A 297 -7.28 -5.68 2.78
CA PRO A 297 -6.17 -6.62 2.91
C PRO A 297 -4.81 -5.93 2.89
N GLY A 298 -3.91 -6.38 3.76
CA GLY A 298 -2.58 -5.84 3.92
C GLY A 298 -1.50 -6.93 4.01
N GLY A 299 -0.25 -6.49 3.93
CA GLY A 299 0.95 -7.31 4.04
C GLY A 299 2.19 -6.45 4.24
N GLY A 300 3.36 -7.06 4.25
CA GLY A 300 4.63 -6.36 4.42
C GLY A 300 5.01 -5.55 3.18
N GLY A 301 5.08 -4.24 3.31
CA GLY A 301 5.44 -3.36 2.20
C GLY A 301 6.95 -3.11 2.11
N THR A 302 7.56 -3.46 0.98
CA THR A 302 9.01 -3.30 0.75
C THR A 302 9.46 -1.85 0.89
N THR A 303 8.76 -0.89 0.24
CA THR A 303 9.16 0.53 0.25
C THR A 303 9.06 1.14 1.65
N GLN A 304 7.95 0.88 2.36
CA GLN A 304 7.75 1.43 3.69
C GLN A 304 8.72 0.82 4.70
N THR A 305 9.02 -0.47 4.58
CA THR A 305 10.04 -1.14 5.40
C THR A 305 11.44 -0.58 5.11
N ALA A 306 11.76 -0.28 3.84
CA ALA A 306 13.01 0.39 3.49
C ALA A 306 13.13 1.76 4.16
N VAL A 307 12.09 2.58 4.08
CA VAL A 307 12.06 3.90 4.73
C VAL A 307 12.23 3.77 6.24
N ASN A 308 11.50 2.86 6.87
CA ASN A 308 11.60 2.59 8.31
C ASN A 308 13.04 2.21 8.71
N ARG A 309 13.67 1.30 7.96
CA ARG A 309 15.05 0.87 8.19
C ARG A 309 16.06 2.01 7.99
N LEU A 310 15.95 2.75 6.89
CA LEU A 310 16.86 3.85 6.56
C LEU A 310 16.74 5.03 7.53
N ALA A 311 15.54 5.27 8.05
CA ALA A 311 15.29 6.28 9.09
C ALA A 311 15.83 5.87 10.47
N GLY A 312 16.35 4.65 10.62
CA GLY A 312 17.06 4.22 11.83
C GLY A 312 16.27 3.32 12.76
N ALA A 313 15.11 2.78 12.34
CA ALA A 313 14.31 1.87 13.15
C ALA A 313 15.13 0.68 13.68
N ARG A 314 14.94 0.39 14.95
CA ARG A 314 15.58 -0.71 15.68
C ARG A 314 14.58 -1.78 16.09
N THR A 315 13.32 -1.38 16.32
CA THR A 315 12.26 -2.26 16.78
C THR A 315 10.91 -1.90 16.17
N GLN A 316 9.91 -2.72 16.43
CA GLN A 316 8.51 -2.49 16.03
C GLN A 316 7.84 -1.31 16.76
N LEU A 317 8.53 -0.66 17.71
CA LEU A 317 8.04 0.60 18.28
C LEU A 317 7.94 1.69 17.20
N ALA A 318 8.79 1.66 16.17
CA ALA A 318 8.67 2.56 15.02
C ALA A 318 7.31 2.42 14.31
N GLU A 319 6.81 1.18 14.15
CA GLU A 319 5.50 0.94 13.54
C GLU A 319 4.35 1.36 14.47
N ILE A 320 4.51 1.21 15.78
CA ILE A 320 3.53 1.74 16.75
C ILE A 320 3.49 3.28 16.67
N ALA A 321 4.64 3.93 16.53
CA ALA A 321 4.70 5.38 16.32
C ALA A 321 4.05 5.79 14.99
N THR A 322 4.27 5.04 13.90
CA THR A 322 3.60 5.24 12.62
C THR A 322 2.07 5.12 12.75
N ALA A 323 1.60 4.09 13.45
CA ALA A 323 0.17 3.88 13.70
C ALA A 323 -0.42 5.02 14.55
N ALA A 324 0.29 5.50 15.55
CA ALA A 324 -0.13 6.64 16.38
C ALA A 324 -0.28 7.92 15.55
N VAL A 325 0.68 8.20 14.65
CA VAL A 325 0.58 9.35 13.71
C VAL A 325 -0.60 9.17 12.77
N THR A 326 -0.85 7.95 12.27
CA THR A 326 -2.01 7.65 11.43
C THR A 326 -3.32 7.91 12.19
N LEU A 327 -3.39 7.51 13.45
CA LEU A 327 -4.53 7.80 14.32
C LEU A 327 -4.75 9.30 14.50
N VAL A 328 -3.69 10.06 14.79
CA VAL A 328 -3.74 11.53 14.88
C VAL A 328 -4.22 12.13 13.56
N THR A 329 -3.77 11.60 12.44
CA THR A 329 -4.20 12.04 11.10
C THR A 329 -5.70 11.82 10.90
N MET A 330 -6.24 10.67 11.28
CA MET A 330 -7.68 10.40 11.19
C MET A 330 -8.53 11.33 12.08
N ILE A 331 -8.03 11.68 13.26
CA ILE A 331 -8.78 12.51 14.21
C ILE A 331 -8.70 14.00 13.84
N LEU A 332 -7.50 14.48 13.51
CA LEU A 332 -7.23 15.92 13.37
C LEU A 332 -7.11 16.38 11.93
N LEU A 333 -6.50 15.59 11.03
CA LEU A 333 -6.14 16.02 9.68
C LEU A 333 -7.15 15.60 8.60
N ALA A 334 -8.17 14.82 8.95
CA ALA A 334 -9.20 14.38 7.99
C ALA A 334 -9.82 15.55 7.19
N PRO A 335 -10.12 16.74 7.76
CA PRO A 335 -10.65 17.86 6.99
C PRO A 335 -9.66 18.46 5.99
N LEU A 336 -8.37 18.42 6.30
CA LEU A 336 -7.33 18.89 5.38
C LEU A 336 -7.18 17.91 4.21
N ILE A 337 -7.23 16.61 4.49
CA ILE A 337 -7.17 15.58 3.45
C ILE A 337 -8.39 15.64 2.53
N ALA A 338 -9.55 16.04 3.03
CA ALA A 338 -10.77 16.25 2.24
C ALA A 338 -10.59 17.27 1.11
N LEU A 339 -9.70 18.24 1.29
CA LEU A 339 -9.36 19.27 0.29
C LEU A 339 -8.37 18.79 -0.79
N MET A 340 -7.83 17.59 -0.66
CA MET A 340 -6.82 17.08 -1.58
C MET A 340 -7.43 16.75 -2.95
N PRO A 341 -6.82 17.22 -4.07
CA PRO A 341 -7.26 16.80 -5.41
C PRO A 341 -7.08 15.30 -5.63
N GLN A 342 -8.05 14.64 -6.25
CA GLN A 342 -7.91 13.22 -6.64
C GLN A 342 -6.74 13.02 -7.61
N ALA A 343 -6.45 14.00 -8.47
CA ALA A 343 -5.29 14.00 -9.35
C ALA A 343 -3.95 13.94 -8.57
N THR A 344 -3.89 14.51 -7.34
CA THR A 344 -2.70 14.41 -6.48
C THR A 344 -2.45 12.96 -6.05
N LEU A 345 -3.48 12.23 -5.61
CA LEU A 345 -3.36 10.81 -5.28
C LEU A 345 -2.98 9.98 -6.51
N ALA A 346 -3.62 10.24 -7.64
CA ALA A 346 -3.31 9.55 -8.89
C ALA A 346 -1.85 9.77 -9.32
N ALA A 347 -1.32 10.98 -9.17
CA ALA A 347 0.08 11.31 -9.45
C ALA A 347 1.04 10.51 -8.56
N VAL A 348 0.77 10.45 -7.25
CA VAL A 348 1.54 9.62 -6.30
C VAL A 348 1.52 8.16 -6.74
N VAL A 349 0.34 7.62 -7.04
CA VAL A 349 0.19 6.23 -7.49
C VAL A 349 0.99 5.96 -8.76
N ILE A 350 0.90 6.82 -9.78
CA ILE A 350 1.62 6.67 -11.06
C ILE A 350 3.13 6.62 -10.83
N VAL A 351 3.70 7.59 -10.10
CA VAL A 351 5.15 7.67 -9.87
C VAL A 351 5.67 6.39 -9.21
N TYR A 352 4.99 5.89 -8.17
CA TYR A 352 5.41 4.65 -7.49
C TYR A 352 5.14 3.39 -8.30
N SER A 353 4.09 3.36 -9.14
CA SER A 353 3.79 2.22 -10.00
C SER A 353 4.78 2.09 -11.16
N VAL A 354 5.26 3.20 -11.72
CA VAL A 354 6.35 3.21 -12.70
C VAL A 354 7.63 2.60 -12.10
N GLY A 355 7.88 2.79 -10.80
CA GLY A 355 8.97 2.15 -10.07
C GLY A 355 8.89 0.62 -10.05
N LEU A 356 7.69 0.01 -10.14
CA LEU A 356 7.51 -1.44 -10.22
C LEU A 356 7.89 -2.00 -11.61
N ILE A 357 7.77 -1.19 -12.65
CA ILE A 357 8.05 -1.60 -14.04
C ILE A 357 9.57 -1.58 -14.31
N ARG A 358 10.31 -0.63 -13.74
CA ARG A 358 11.75 -0.42 -14.01
C ARG A 358 12.67 -1.58 -13.67
N PRO A 359 12.50 -2.33 -12.55
CA PRO A 359 13.38 -3.46 -12.24
C PRO A 359 13.36 -4.57 -13.29
N ALA A 360 12.23 -4.77 -13.98
CA ALA A 360 12.12 -5.77 -15.04
C ALA A 360 13.03 -5.47 -16.23
N TRP A 361 13.27 -4.20 -16.53
CA TRP A 361 14.17 -3.78 -17.64
C TRP A 361 15.64 -3.79 -17.23
N SER A 362 15.98 -3.53 -15.98
CA SER A 362 17.37 -3.55 -15.50
C SER A 362 17.88 -4.97 -15.29
N SER A 363 17.06 -5.90 -14.85
CA SER A 363 17.43 -7.30 -14.65
C SER A 363 17.64 -8.06 -15.97
N VAL A 364 16.93 -7.68 -17.05
CA VAL A 364 17.13 -8.26 -18.39
C VAL A 364 18.49 -7.84 -19.00
N ARG A 365 19.06 -6.70 -18.63
CA ARG A 365 20.38 -6.27 -19.12
C ARG A 365 21.56 -6.96 -18.41
N PHE A 366 21.41 -7.45 -17.18
CA PHE A 366 22.51 -8.05 -16.41
C PHE A 366 22.73 -9.54 -16.69
N SER A 367 21.78 -10.28 -17.25
CA SER A 367 21.94 -11.71 -17.58
C SER A 367 22.68 -11.96 -18.92
N VAL A 368 23.09 -10.92 -19.65
CA VAL A 368 23.81 -11.05 -20.94
C VAL A 368 25.32 -10.79 -20.80
N TYR A 369 25.84 -10.43 -19.63
CA TYR A 369 27.27 -10.22 -19.43
C TYR A 369 27.91 -11.37 -18.65
N VAL A 370 28.35 -12.37 -19.42
CA VAL A 370 29.70 -13.00 -19.46
C VAL A 370 30.25 -13.49 -18.13
N GLU A 371 30.21 -14.83 -17.97
CA GLU A 371 31.33 -15.54 -17.32
C GLU A 371 32.63 -15.27 -18.10
N PRO A 372 33.68 -14.73 -17.49
CA PRO A 372 35.00 -14.87 -18.05
C PRO A 372 35.44 -16.31 -17.75
N SER A 373 35.56 -17.09 -18.81
CA SER A 373 36.26 -18.38 -18.78
C SER A 373 37.62 -18.19 -18.13
N SER A 374 37.81 -18.66 -16.90
CA SER A 374 39.10 -18.94 -16.33
C SER A 374 39.63 -20.22 -17.02
N GLY A 375 40.17 -20.04 -18.22
CA GLY A 375 41.04 -20.99 -18.86
C GLY A 375 42.43 -20.96 -18.21
N GLY A 376 42.89 -22.11 -17.87
CA GLY A 376 44.05 -22.64 -17.31
C GLY A 376 45.41 -21.88 -17.34
N LEU A 377 46.17 -22.11 -16.33
CA LEU A 377 47.47 -22.81 -16.30
C LEU A 377 47.82 -23.08 -14.84
#